data_c0714380125c0de0204d32b52901cc92
#
_entry.id   c0714380125c0de0204d32b52901cc92
#
_cell.length_a   1.000
_cell.length_b   1.000
_cell.length_c   1.000
_cell.angle_alpha   90.00
_cell.angle_beta   90.00
_cell.angle_gamma   90.00
#
_symmetry.space_group_name_H-M   'P 1'
#
loop_
_entity.id
_entity.type
_entity.pdbx_description
1 polymer ?
#
loop_
_entity_poly.entity_id
_entity_poly.type
_entity_poly.pdbx_seq_one_letter_code
_entity_poly.pdbx_strand_id
1 'polypeptide(L)'
;MLNEALRLVRVYHDLSKAELARELGFSRSFITELEAGHKKVTLETLERYSSYFEIPVSSLMLFAERTEEADFSERARTLVAEKALKMLDWVSTISHRDRKSEA
;
A
#
# COMPACT_ATOMS: atom_id res chain seq x y z
N MET A 1 -5.31 0.53 13.24
CA MET A 1 -6.44 1.33 12.78
C MET A 1 -6.20 1.90 11.38
N LEU A 2 -6.53 3.15 11.13
CA LEU A 2 -6.38 3.76 9.80
C LEU A 2 -4.91 3.84 9.36
N ASN A 3 -4.02 4.17 10.27
CA ASN A 3 -2.58 4.18 10.02
C ASN A 3 -2.07 2.80 9.54
N GLU A 4 -2.54 1.74 10.15
CA GLU A 4 -2.17 0.37 9.75
C GLU A 4 -2.70 0.04 8.36
N ALA A 5 -3.94 0.44 8.06
CA ALA A 5 -4.53 0.23 6.75
C ALA A 5 -3.73 0.93 5.65
N LEU A 6 -3.31 2.17 5.88
CA LEU A 6 -2.51 2.92 4.92
C LEU A 6 -1.15 2.27 4.69
N ARG A 7 -0.53 1.76 5.76
CA ARG A 7 0.74 1.03 5.64
C ARG A 7 0.57 -0.23 4.78
N LEU A 8 -0.48 -1.00 5.03
CA LEU A 8 -0.74 -2.23 4.29
C LEU A 8 -1.02 -1.96 2.81
N VAL A 9 -1.74 -0.90 2.49
CA VAL A 9 -1.99 -0.50 1.10
C VAL A 9 -0.67 -0.18 0.40
N ARG A 10 0.23 0.55 1.06
CA ARG A 10 1.55 0.85 0.50
C ARG A 10 2.35 -0.42 0.25
N VAL A 11 2.45 -1.29 1.25
CA VAL A 11 3.21 -2.54 1.15
C VAL A 11 2.64 -3.44 0.06
N TYR A 12 1.33 -3.51 -0.03
CA TYR A 12 0.64 -4.30 -1.05
C TYR A 12 1.02 -3.86 -2.48
N HIS A 13 1.26 -2.56 -2.67
CA HIS A 13 1.66 -2.01 -3.97
C HIS A 13 3.17 -1.93 -4.16
N ASP A 14 3.94 -2.55 -3.28
CA ASP A 14 5.40 -2.61 -3.35
C ASP A 14 6.09 -1.24 -3.40
N LEU A 15 5.53 -0.27 -2.70
CA LEU A 15 6.10 1.07 -2.65
C LEU A 15 6.90 1.29 -1.36
N SER A 16 8.08 1.90 -1.49
CA SER A 16 8.81 2.38 -0.33
C SER A 16 8.15 3.63 0.23
N LYS A 17 8.45 3.98 1.47
CA LYS A 17 7.95 5.23 2.07
C LYS A 17 8.40 6.44 1.26
N ALA A 18 9.63 6.43 0.78
CA ALA A 18 10.17 7.53 -0.02
C ALA A 18 9.45 7.67 -1.37
N GLU A 19 9.17 6.55 -2.03
CA GLU A 19 8.43 6.54 -3.29
C GLU A 19 7.02 7.07 -3.11
N LEU A 20 6.31 6.56 -2.11
CA LEU A 20 4.95 7.01 -1.82
C LEU A 20 4.90 8.48 -1.44
N ALA A 21 5.83 8.95 -0.61
CA ALA A 21 5.92 10.35 -0.23
C ALA A 21 6.05 11.25 -1.45
N ARG A 22 6.91 10.89 -2.37
CA ARG A 22 7.12 11.63 -3.62
C ARG A 22 5.84 11.67 -4.45
N GLU A 23 5.17 10.54 -4.59
CA GLU A 23 3.94 10.45 -5.40
C GLU A 23 2.77 11.23 -4.78
N LEU A 24 2.67 11.25 -3.45
CA LEU A 24 1.58 11.94 -2.77
C LEU A 24 1.89 13.42 -2.44
N GLY A 25 3.12 13.86 -2.69
CA GLY A 25 3.53 15.21 -2.35
C GLY A 25 3.77 15.43 -0.86
N PHE A 26 4.19 14.39 -0.15
CA PHE A 26 4.53 14.43 1.28
C PHE A 26 6.02 14.20 1.47
N SER A 27 6.52 14.48 2.68
CA SER A 27 7.87 14.09 3.06
C SER A 27 7.89 12.63 3.51
N ARG A 28 9.05 12.00 3.41
CA ARG A 28 9.23 10.63 3.92
C ARG A 28 8.97 10.57 5.43
N SER A 29 9.42 11.59 6.16
CA SER A 29 9.17 11.68 7.61
C SER A 29 7.69 11.71 7.93
N PHE A 30 6.90 12.44 7.14
CA PHE A 30 5.45 12.50 7.31
C PHE A 30 4.82 11.11 7.14
N ILE A 31 5.20 10.39 6.08
CA ILE A 31 4.70 9.02 5.85
C ILE A 31 5.09 8.09 7.00
N THR A 32 6.33 8.19 7.48
CA THR A 32 6.79 7.38 8.61
C THR A 32 5.95 7.63 9.86
N GLU A 33 5.72 8.88 10.21
CA GLU A 33 4.92 9.25 11.38
C GLU A 33 3.45 8.91 11.23
N LEU A 34 2.92 9.07 10.02
CA LEU A 34 1.53 8.74 9.72
C LEU A 34 1.27 7.22 9.92
N GLU A 35 2.15 6.40 9.37
CA GLU A 35 2.03 4.95 9.49
C GLU A 35 2.27 4.44 10.91
N ALA A 36 3.10 5.15 11.66
CA ALA A 36 3.35 4.84 13.07
C ALA A 36 2.22 5.28 14.01
N GLY A 37 1.27 6.05 13.50
CA GLY A 37 0.16 6.55 14.31
C GLY A 37 0.49 7.81 15.09
N HIS A 38 1.62 8.47 14.80
CA HIS A 38 2.04 9.71 15.47
C HIS A 38 1.46 10.97 14.84
N LYS A 39 0.92 10.86 13.65
CA LYS A 39 0.22 11.94 12.96
C LYS A 39 -1.22 11.52 12.69
N LYS A 40 -2.13 12.48 12.83
CA LYS A 40 -3.54 12.26 12.55
C LYS A 40 -3.76 12.10 11.06
N VAL A 41 -4.57 11.11 10.68
CA VAL A 41 -4.96 10.94 9.28
C VAL A 41 -6.13 11.87 9.01
N THR A 42 -5.92 12.86 8.15
CA THR A 42 -6.95 13.82 7.77
C THR A 42 -7.70 13.33 6.52
N LEU A 43 -8.87 13.91 6.27
CA LEU A 43 -9.63 13.61 5.05
C LEU A 43 -8.82 13.96 3.80
N GLU A 44 -8.08 15.06 3.82
CA GLU A 44 -7.21 15.45 2.72
C GLU A 44 -6.15 14.38 2.43
N THR A 45 -5.54 13.84 3.46
CA THR A 45 -4.56 12.75 3.34
C THR A 45 -5.23 11.52 2.72
N LEU A 46 -6.41 11.15 3.21
CA LEU A 46 -7.16 10.01 2.67
C LEU A 46 -7.51 10.20 1.20
N GLU A 47 -7.89 11.41 0.82
CA GLU A 47 -8.21 11.72 -0.57
C GLU A 47 -6.99 11.57 -1.48
N ARG A 48 -5.81 11.92 -1.02
CA ARG A 48 -4.57 11.73 -1.79
C ARG A 48 -4.28 10.25 -1.99
N TYR A 49 -4.39 9.44 -0.94
CA TYR A 49 -4.27 7.98 -1.04
C TYR A 49 -5.31 7.40 -1.98
N SER A 50 -6.56 7.83 -1.82
CA SER A 50 -7.69 7.38 -2.63
C SER A 50 -7.44 7.65 -4.13
N SER A 51 -7.01 8.85 -4.46
CA SER A 51 -6.73 9.23 -5.85
C SER A 51 -5.57 8.45 -6.44
N TYR A 52 -4.50 8.31 -5.69
CA TYR A 52 -3.29 7.63 -6.19
C TYR A 52 -3.52 6.14 -6.41
N PHE A 53 -4.10 5.47 -5.42
CA PHE A 53 -4.33 4.02 -5.49
C PHE A 53 -5.64 3.63 -6.19
N GLU A 54 -6.46 4.61 -6.56
CA GLU A 54 -7.77 4.39 -7.16
C GLU A 54 -8.66 3.52 -6.28
N ILE A 55 -8.64 3.80 -4.98
CA ILE A 55 -9.45 3.11 -3.97
C ILE A 55 -10.38 4.14 -3.33
N PRO A 56 -11.71 3.94 -3.35
CA PRO A 56 -12.62 4.88 -2.69
C PRO A 56 -12.28 5.08 -1.22
N VAL A 57 -12.45 6.30 -0.70
CA VAL A 57 -12.21 6.61 0.70
C VAL A 57 -13.02 5.67 1.61
N SER A 58 -14.27 5.37 1.23
CA SER A 58 -15.13 4.44 1.97
C SER A 58 -14.50 3.05 2.08
N SER A 59 -13.83 2.59 1.05
CA SER A 59 -13.13 1.30 1.07
C SER A 59 -11.92 1.33 1.99
N LEU A 60 -11.18 2.44 2.01
CA LEU A 60 -10.06 2.62 2.94
C LEU A 60 -10.56 2.59 4.39
N MET A 61 -11.68 3.24 4.66
CA MET A 61 -12.29 3.27 5.99
C MET A 61 -12.76 1.89 6.42
N LEU A 62 -13.39 1.14 5.53
CA LEU A 62 -13.83 -0.23 5.79
C LEU A 62 -12.64 -1.13 6.08
N PHE A 63 -11.58 -0.99 5.31
CA PHE A 63 -10.34 -1.75 5.51
C PHE A 63 -9.73 -1.43 6.87
N ALA A 64 -9.74 -0.17 7.28
CA ALA A 64 -9.25 0.25 8.59
C ALA A 64 -10.01 -0.42 9.73
N GLU A 65 -11.33 -0.53 9.61
CA GLU A 65 -12.14 -1.23 10.60
C GLU A 65 -11.76 -2.70 10.70
N ARG A 66 -11.49 -3.33 9.57
CA ARG A 66 -11.13 -4.74 9.53
C ARG A 66 -9.75 -5.02 10.12
N THR A 67 -8.80 -4.08 10.02
CA THR A 67 -7.46 -4.28 10.56
C THR A 67 -7.43 -4.38 12.08
N GLU A 68 -8.52 -4.00 12.76
CA GLU A 68 -8.62 -4.15 14.21
C GLU A 68 -8.97 -5.57 14.65
N GLU A 69 -9.47 -6.40 13.74
CA GLU A 69 -9.74 -7.80 14.03
C GLU A 69 -8.40 -8.57 14.07
N ALA A 70 -8.13 -9.24 15.19
CA ALA A 70 -6.88 -9.97 15.40
C ALA A 70 -6.58 -10.98 14.30
N ASP A 71 -7.59 -11.74 13.89
CA ASP A 71 -7.48 -12.74 12.83
C ASP A 71 -7.22 -12.12 11.47
N PHE A 72 -7.79 -10.95 11.24
CA PHE A 72 -7.64 -10.24 9.97
C PHE A 72 -6.23 -9.74 9.75
N SER A 73 -5.57 -9.25 10.79
CA SER A 73 -4.20 -8.73 10.71
C SER A 73 -3.24 -9.81 10.19
N GLU A 74 -3.39 -11.04 10.68
CA GLU A 74 -2.58 -12.17 10.27
C GLU A 74 -2.88 -12.59 8.84
N ARG A 75 -4.16 -12.67 8.48
CA ARG A 75 -4.60 -12.98 7.12
C ARG A 75 -4.13 -11.94 6.12
N ALA A 76 -4.22 -10.66 6.48
CA ALA A 76 -3.79 -9.58 5.62
C ALA A 76 -2.31 -9.66 5.32
N ARG A 77 -1.48 -9.98 6.32
CA ARG A 77 -0.03 -10.17 6.14
C ARG A 77 0.26 -11.31 5.18
N THR A 78 -0.45 -12.41 5.32
CA THR A 78 -0.30 -13.57 4.43
C THR A 78 -0.70 -13.22 3.00
N LEU A 79 -1.84 -12.55 2.81
CA LEU A 79 -2.31 -12.13 1.50
C LEU A 79 -1.35 -11.16 0.82
N VAL A 80 -0.81 -10.21 1.58
CA VAL A 80 0.17 -9.26 1.07
C VAL A 80 1.44 -10.00 0.63
N ALA A 81 1.92 -10.93 1.44
CA ALA A 81 3.09 -11.72 1.11
C ALA A 81 2.87 -12.58 -0.14
N GLU A 82 1.73 -13.24 -0.23
CA GLU A 82 1.37 -14.05 -1.41
C GLU A 82 1.29 -13.20 -2.67
N LYS A 83 0.69 -12.03 -2.56
CA LYS A 83 0.56 -11.13 -3.71
C LYS A 83 1.91 -10.57 -4.15
N ALA A 84 2.78 -10.25 -3.20
CA ALA A 84 4.13 -9.79 -3.51
C ALA A 84 4.89 -10.86 -4.30
N LEU A 85 4.78 -12.12 -3.87
CA LEU A 85 5.40 -13.24 -4.58
C LEU A 85 4.84 -13.42 -5.98
N LYS A 86 3.52 -13.30 -6.15
CA LYS A 86 2.87 -13.40 -7.45
C LYS A 86 3.27 -12.27 -8.37
N MET A 87 3.41 -11.06 -7.85
CA MET A 87 3.84 -9.90 -8.62
C MET A 87 5.28 -10.05 -9.08
N LEU A 88 6.16 -10.55 -8.21
CA LEU A 88 7.56 -10.81 -8.58
C LEU A 88 7.64 -11.85 -9.70
N ASP A 89 6.85 -12.90 -9.60
CA ASP A 89 6.77 -13.94 -10.62
C ASP A 89 6.27 -13.39 -11.95
N TRP A 90 5.22 -12.59 -11.90
CA TRP A 90 4.64 -11.94 -13.08
C TRP A 90 5.65 -10.99 -13.75
N VAL A 91 6.32 -10.15 -12.96
CA VAL A 91 7.34 -9.22 -13.46
C VAL A 91 8.50 -10.00 -14.10
N SER A 92 8.93 -11.07 -13.47
CA SER A 92 9.96 -11.95 -14.01
C SER A 92 9.56 -12.53 -15.37
N THR A 93 8.31 -12.98 -15.50
CA THR A 93 7.75 -13.52 -16.74
C THR A 93 7.70 -12.46 -17.84
N ILE A 94 7.26 -11.24 -17.53
CA ILE A 94 7.20 -10.13 -18.48
C ILE A 94 8.60 -9.74 -18.94
N SER A 95 9.55 -9.60 -18.02
CA SER A 95 10.94 -9.27 -18.35
C SER A 95 11.54 -10.31 -19.29
N HIS A 96 11.23 -11.57 -19.07
CA HIS A 96 11.70 -12.66 -19.91
C HIS A 96 11.06 -12.62 -21.32
N ARG A 97 9.78 -12.28 -21.41
CA ARG A 97 9.08 -12.10 -22.69
C ARG A 97 9.63 -10.93 -23.48
N ASP A 98 9.91 -9.82 -22.83
CA ASP A 98 10.46 -8.63 -23.45
C ASP A 98 11.84 -8.92 -24.04
N ARG A 99 12.67 -9.67 -23.33
CA ARG A 99 13.96 -10.12 -23.83
C ARG A 99 13.84 -11.00 -25.07
N LYS A 100 12.83 -11.86 -25.11
CA LYS A 100 12.55 -12.72 -26.26
C LYS A 100 12.03 -11.92 -27.46
N SER A 101 11.22 -10.89 -27.20
CA SER A 101 10.70 -10.05 -28.29
C SER A 101 11.76 -9.13 -28.89
N GLU A 102 12.78 -8.77 -28.15
CA GLU A 102 13.89 -7.95 -28.63
C GLU A 102 14.92 -8.76 -29.44
N ALA A 103 14.89 -10.04 -29.26
CA ALA A 103 15.78 -10.95 -29.99
C ALA A 103 15.24 -11.28 -31.37
#